data_89243ad5ad010129b28687408b6d339d
#
_entry.id   89243ad5ad010129b28687408b6d339d
#
_cell.length_a   1.000
_cell.length_b   1.000
_cell.length_c   1.000
_cell.angle_alpha   90.00
_cell.angle_beta   90.00
_cell.angle_gamma   90.00
#
_symmetry.space_group_name_H-M   'P 1'
#
loop_
_entity.id
_entity.type
_entity.pdbx_description
1 polymer ?
#
loop_
_entity_poly.entity_id
_entity_poly.type
_entity_poly.pdbx_seq_one_letter_code
_entity_poly.pdbx_strand_id
1 'polypeptide(L)'
;MFGNFASNNFDNQTILSHGEVKYSLFDVKKMVVEKFNTMPNQKQIIITGEDNLDFVITFLAAVFSKKEIYLTDNNTNCDIEISTDNQPLDFEDFEPEKISVNFFTSGSGGKSKLVKKNLYNLIREAEDIGKIFLTGEKNLRFCSTTTMNHLFGCTFHFMTPFINGFVIDTTRISYPENVKYDNCFLVSNPSFLDKISKYKLNFQTTPKYIIAAGAKLHNESFEYFEKSSKVIEIYGSTETGVIAHRESSQDDFLTLFDNVNVLDYKDCILTIKSDYFQEDKAILSDYTNYIEPNKLCVVSRSDRILKIYDKRISAEQIEKFFKSTDLVEDAYCFKLNEKLAAAIVLNNKGKDLCIANGQSALAKHLKSLCFNNFEIVPQKWRFLPEIYKTCAGKVDKDKITEIFLTNISFPLVLEQRLLDNVAEIDLIFPKNANFFKGHFPNFPVLPGVVSLYFVTFFSNIYFETSTAPQIFRKIKFSKLIYPNQKVTIKLVNAEKNVAFEMISKEEVCVSGILSKEHLYD
;
A
#
# COMPACT_ATOMS: atom_id res chain seq x y z
N MET A 1 0.92 0.19 31.07
CA MET A 1 2.34 0.61 30.96
C MET A 1 2.55 2.09 31.27
N PHE A 2 1.75 3.06 30.79
CA PHE A 2 1.91 4.49 31.09
C PHE A 2 2.08 4.80 32.59
N GLY A 3 1.23 4.22 33.46
CA GLY A 3 1.37 4.39 34.89
C GLY A 3 2.70 3.90 35.50
N ASN A 4 3.45 3.05 34.81
CA ASN A 4 4.75 2.58 35.28
C ASN A 4 5.84 3.65 35.14
N PHE A 5 5.61 4.71 34.35
CA PHE A 5 6.54 5.84 34.23
C PHE A 5 6.63 6.65 35.53
N ALA A 6 5.55 6.73 36.31
CA ALA A 6 5.57 7.36 37.65
C ALA A 6 6.20 6.47 38.72
N SER A 7 6.38 5.16 38.47
CA SER A 7 6.87 4.15 39.42
C SER A 7 8.26 3.67 39.03
N ASN A 8 9.11 3.35 40.00
CA ASN A 8 10.44 2.75 39.78
C ASN A 8 10.43 1.22 39.87
N ASN A 9 9.26 0.60 40.08
CA ASN A 9 9.15 -0.85 40.31
C ASN A 9 9.50 -1.70 39.08
N PHE A 10 9.43 -1.13 37.87
CA PHE A 10 9.65 -1.81 36.60
C PHE A 10 10.83 -1.29 35.79
N ASP A 11 11.70 -0.48 36.39
CA ASP A 11 12.80 0.21 35.69
C ASP A 11 13.75 -0.74 34.95
N ASN A 12 13.96 -1.94 35.46
CA ASN A 12 14.82 -2.95 34.82
C ASN A 12 14.12 -3.78 33.72
N GLN A 13 12.83 -3.61 33.50
CA GLN A 13 12.10 -4.34 32.47
C GLN A 13 12.52 -3.84 31.07
N THR A 14 12.99 -4.74 30.20
CA THR A 14 13.23 -4.41 28.80
C THR A 14 11.89 -4.17 28.11
N ILE A 15 11.71 -2.99 27.52
CA ILE A 15 10.49 -2.60 26.80
C ILE A 15 10.72 -2.29 25.33
N LEU A 16 11.96 -1.86 24.96
CA LEU A 16 12.34 -1.62 23.57
C LEU A 16 13.59 -2.40 23.19
N SER A 17 13.74 -2.67 21.91
CA SER A 17 15.02 -3.09 21.29
C SER A 17 15.21 -2.40 19.94
N HIS A 18 16.46 -2.18 19.55
CA HIS A 18 16.86 -1.68 18.24
C HIS A 18 18.10 -2.45 17.79
N GLY A 19 17.93 -3.37 16.85
CA GLY A 19 18.96 -4.38 16.55
C GLY A 19 19.29 -5.22 17.78
N GLU A 20 20.57 -5.30 18.13
CA GLU A 20 21.05 -6.04 19.29
C GLU A 20 20.91 -5.26 20.63
N VAL A 21 20.65 -3.95 20.55
CA VAL A 21 20.57 -3.09 21.74
C VAL A 21 19.19 -3.23 22.37
N LYS A 22 19.18 -3.43 23.71
CA LYS A 22 17.95 -3.50 24.52
C LYS A 22 17.88 -2.28 25.42
N TYR A 23 16.70 -1.72 25.55
CA TYR A 23 16.43 -0.57 26.42
C TYR A 23 15.43 -0.98 27.50
N SER A 24 15.82 -0.77 28.74
CA SER A 24 14.95 -0.92 29.89
C SER A 24 13.96 0.25 29.97
N LEU A 25 12.93 0.13 30.83
CA LEU A 25 12.03 1.25 31.12
C LEU A 25 12.81 2.47 31.63
N PHE A 26 13.85 2.26 32.44
CA PHE A 26 14.71 3.33 32.93
C PHE A 26 15.44 4.06 31.79
N ASP A 27 16.01 3.30 30.83
CA ASP A 27 16.68 3.90 29.68
C ASP A 27 15.70 4.72 28.84
N VAL A 28 14.48 4.19 28.62
CA VAL A 28 13.42 4.89 27.87
C VAL A 28 12.97 6.16 28.59
N LYS A 29 12.79 6.14 29.93
CA LYS A 29 12.49 7.35 30.70
C LYS A 29 13.56 8.43 30.49
N LYS A 30 14.83 8.06 30.56
CA LYS A 30 15.94 8.98 30.33
C LYS A 30 15.90 9.57 28.91
N MET A 31 15.71 8.74 27.89
CA MET A 31 15.60 9.17 26.49
C MET A 31 14.40 10.10 26.28
N VAL A 32 13.28 9.86 26.96
CA VAL A 32 12.08 10.72 26.92
C VAL A 32 12.36 12.10 27.50
N VAL A 33 13.09 12.17 28.64
CA VAL A 33 13.49 13.45 29.24
C VAL A 33 14.46 14.20 28.33
N GLU A 34 15.47 13.52 27.78
CA GLU A 34 16.43 14.11 26.84
C GLU A 34 15.72 14.66 25.59
N LYS A 35 14.77 13.87 25.03
CA LYS A 35 13.98 14.28 23.87
C LYS A 35 13.14 15.52 24.18
N PHE A 36 12.43 15.52 25.31
CA PHE A 36 11.61 16.67 25.74
C PHE A 36 12.43 17.96 25.80
N ASN A 37 13.66 17.91 26.35
CA ASN A 37 14.54 19.07 26.45
C ASN A 37 15.00 19.63 25.09
N THR A 38 14.94 18.83 24.04
CA THR A 38 15.31 19.21 22.66
C THR A 38 14.12 19.48 21.75
N MET A 39 12.90 19.16 22.19
CA MET A 39 11.68 19.39 21.42
C MET A 39 11.35 20.88 21.31
N PRO A 40 10.72 21.30 20.20
CA PRO A 40 10.23 22.68 20.07
C PRO A 40 9.27 23.05 21.20
N ASN A 41 9.39 24.30 21.70
CA ASN A 41 8.47 24.84 22.71
C ASN A 41 7.13 25.22 22.06
N GLN A 42 6.36 24.22 21.68
CA GLN A 42 5.09 24.32 20.95
C GLN A 42 4.09 23.33 21.50
N LYS A 43 2.80 23.69 21.47
CA LYS A 43 1.70 22.80 21.89
C LYS A 43 1.53 21.62 20.93
N GLN A 44 1.74 21.84 19.64
CA GLN A 44 1.63 20.81 18.60
C GLN A 44 2.98 20.19 18.29
N ILE A 45 2.97 18.88 17.98
CA ILE A 45 4.13 18.18 17.45
C ILE A 45 3.76 17.30 16.27
N ILE A 46 4.56 17.38 15.22
CA ILE A 46 4.47 16.51 14.05
C ILE A 46 5.50 15.39 14.23
N ILE A 47 5.06 14.14 14.12
CA ILE A 47 5.92 12.96 14.20
C ILE A 47 5.82 12.21 12.87
N THR A 48 6.98 11.99 12.25
CA THR A 48 7.12 11.19 11.03
C THR A 48 7.56 9.76 11.35
N GLY A 49 7.43 8.85 10.41
CA GLY A 49 7.70 7.42 10.63
C GLY A 49 9.05 6.94 10.10
N GLU A 50 10.05 7.81 9.92
CA GLU A 50 11.35 7.41 9.35
C GLU A 50 12.13 6.47 10.28
N ASP A 51 12.18 6.80 11.57
CA ASP A 51 12.86 6.01 12.60
C ASP A 51 11.85 5.63 13.69
N ASN A 52 11.61 4.33 13.86
CA ASN A 52 10.66 3.83 14.84
C ASN A 52 11.13 4.06 16.30
N LEU A 53 12.44 4.08 16.58
CA LEU A 53 12.94 4.36 17.92
C LEU A 53 12.68 5.82 18.27
N ASP A 54 13.06 6.75 17.39
CA ASP A 54 12.78 8.17 17.57
C ASP A 54 11.28 8.45 17.64
N PHE A 55 10.46 7.76 16.83
CA PHE A 55 8.99 7.82 16.90
C PHE A 55 8.49 7.52 18.31
N VAL A 56 8.85 6.37 18.90
CA VAL A 56 8.40 5.95 20.23
C VAL A 56 8.80 6.96 21.29
N ILE A 57 10.06 7.38 21.30
CA ILE A 57 10.58 8.33 22.29
C ILE A 57 9.91 9.70 22.15
N THR A 58 9.74 10.19 20.92
CA THR A 58 9.07 11.48 20.66
C THR A 58 7.59 11.43 21.04
N PHE A 59 6.90 10.33 20.71
CA PHE A 59 5.49 10.13 21.08
C PHE A 59 5.31 10.14 22.61
N LEU A 60 6.13 9.40 23.34
CA LEU A 60 6.07 9.36 24.81
C LEU A 60 6.39 10.74 25.42
N ALA A 61 7.40 11.45 24.92
CA ALA A 61 7.72 12.80 25.37
C ALA A 61 6.55 13.78 25.12
N ALA A 62 5.87 13.65 23.97
CA ALA A 62 4.70 14.45 23.64
C ALA A 62 3.50 14.14 24.55
N VAL A 63 3.26 12.85 24.83
CA VAL A 63 2.19 12.40 25.76
C VAL A 63 2.39 13.00 27.15
N PHE A 64 3.57 12.84 27.74
CA PHE A 64 3.85 13.31 29.11
C PHE A 64 4.05 14.84 29.23
N SER A 65 4.16 15.54 28.10
CA SER A 65 4.11 17.01 28.04
C SER A 65 2.78 17.55 27.47
N LYS A 66 1.75 16.69 27.39
CA LYS A 66 0.37 17.02 26.99
C LYS A 66 0.28 17.77 25.64
N LYS A 67 1.19 17.44 24.69
CA LYS A 67 1.19 18.01 23.36
C LYS A 67 0.10 17.38 22.48
N GLU A 68 -0.40 18.16 21.53
CA GLU A 68 -1.25 17.63 20.45
C GLU A 68 -0.35 16.94 19.42
N ILE A 69 -0.56 15.65 19.20
CA ILE A 69 0.29 14.79 18.36
C ILE A 69 -0.32 14.69 16.98
N TYR A 70 0.48 14.92 15.94
CA TYR A 70 0.11 14.77 14.54
C TYR A 70 1.04 13.76 13.87
N LEU A 71 0.47 12.66 13.39
CA LEU A 71 1.19 11.57 12.74
C LEU A 71 1.01 11.65 11.22
N THR A 72 2.12 11.68 10.47
CA THR A 72 2.11 11.92 9.03
C THR A 72 3.28 11.25 8.31
N ASP A 73 3.17 11.11 6.98
CA ASP A 73 4.30 10.83 6.11
C ASP A 73 5.09 12.10 5.80
N ASN A 74 6.39 11.96 5.49
CA ASN A 74 7.30 13.09 5.22
C ASN A 74 6.86 14.02 4.07
N ASN A 75 6.01 13.53 3.16
CA ASN A 75 5.55 14.27 1.98
C ASN A 75 4.23 15.01 2.17
N THR A 76 3.68 15.04 3.37
CA THR A 76 2.39 15.69 3.62
C THR A 76 2.61 17.13 4.07
N ASN A 77 2.22 18.11 3.24
CA ASN A 77 2.10 19.48 3.68
C ASN A 77 0.96 19.58 4.69
N CYS A 78 1.31 19.77 5.96
CA CYS A 78 0.36 19.89 7.06
C CYS A 78 0.18 21.37 7.38
N ASP A 79 -0.96 21.94 7.02
CA ASP A 79 -1.38 23.26 7.49
C ASP A 79 -1.88 23.11 8.94
N ILE A 80 -0.95 23.16 9.91
CA ILE A 80 -1.23 23.08 11.35
C ILE A 80 -0.92 24.45 11.95
N GLU A 81 -1.90 25.04 12.62
CA GLU A 81 -1.73 26.27 13.38
C GLU A 81 -0.91 25.98 14.64
N ILE A 82 0.28 26.54 14.74
CA ILE A 82 1.25 26.28 15.81
C ILE A 82 1.05 27.30 16.93
N SER A 83 0.89 26.80 18.16
CA SER A 83 0.76 27.61 19.38
C SER A 83 2.00 27.41 20.26
N THR A 84 2.41 28.46 20.99
CA THR A 84 3.62 28.48 21.84
C THR A 84 3.37 28.07 23.29
N ASP A 85 2.18 27.57 23.62
CA ASP A 85 1.85 27.10 24.97
C ASP A 85 2.40 25.69 25.19
N ASN A 86 3.45 25.57 26.04
CA ASN A 86 4.13 24.30 26.34
C ASN A 86 3.91 23.93 27.82
N GLN A 87 3.46 22.70 28.04
CA GLN A 87 3.34 22.16 29.40
C GLN A 87 4.65 21.47 29.82
N PRO A 88 5.00 21.48 31.11
CA PRO A 88 6.15 20.73 31.63
C PRO A 88 5.96 19.22 31.44
N LEU A 89 7.06 18.47 31.44
CA LEU A 89 7.01 17.02 31.44
C LEU A 89 6.51 16.52 32.81
N ASP A 90 5.42 15.77 32.79
CA ASP A 90 4.80 15.22 33.99
C ASP A 90 4.43 13.75 33.76
N PHE A 91 5.04 12.84 34.54
CA PHE A 91 4.75 11.41 34.48
C PHE A 91 3.58 10.98 35.39
N GLU A 92 3.15 11.82 36.33
CA GLU A 92 2.13 11.51 37.32
C GLU A 92 0.73 11.94 36.88
N ASP A 93 0.64 13.10 36.23
CA ASP A 93 -0.64 13.66 35.74
C ASP A 93 -0.96 13.16 34.33
N PHE A 94 -1.66 12.01 34.26
CA PHE A 94 -1.96 11.29 33.02
C PHE A 94 -3.47 11.20 32.76
N GLU A 95 -3.96 12.02 31.84
CA GLU A 95 -5.37 12.08 31.40
C GLU A 95 -5.46 11.77 29.89
N PRO A 96 -5.56 10.48 29.50
CA PRO A 96 -5.49 10.06 28.10
C PRO A 96 -6.61 10.63 27.21
N GLU A 97 -7.76 10.97 27.79
CA GLU A 97 -8.89 11.57 27.08
C GLU A 97 -8.56 12.99 26.58
N LYS A 98 -7.65 13.70 27.26
CA LYS A 98 -7.26 15.07 26.93
C LYS A 98 -6.09 15.14 25.93
N ILE A 99 -5.40 14.03 25.68
CA ILE A 99 -4.25 13.99 24.77
C ILE A 99 -4.72 13.67 23.36
N SER A 100 -4.67 14.67 22.48
CA SER A 100 -5.07 14.52 21.07
C SER A 100 -3.99 13.79 20.25
N VAL A 101 -4.39 12.77 19.50
CA VAL A 101 -3.54 12.03 18.56
C VAL A 101 -4.22 12.00 17.19
N ASN A 102 -3.65 12.70 16.25
CA ASN A 102 -4.24 12.99 14.95
C ASN A 102 -3.47 12.26 13.84
N PHE A 103 -4.19 11.63 12.92
CA PHE A 103 -3.61 10.89 11.80
C PHE A 103 -3.94 11.57 10.48
N PHE A 104 -2.93 11.85 9.68
CA PHE A 104 -3.13 12.23 8.29
C PHE A 104 -3.26 10.99 7.41
N THR A 105 -4.33 10.92 6.62
CA THR A 105 -4.57 9.81 5.68
C THR A 105 -4.59 10.33 4.26
N SER A 106 -4.05 9.57 3.31
CA SER A 106 -4.18 9.87 1.89
C SER A 106 -5.64 9.76 1.47
N GLY A 107 -6.33 10.89 1.30
CA GLY A 107 -7.70 10.94 0.80
C GLY A 107 -7.80 10.47 -0.66
N SER A 108 -8.95 9.88 -1.04
CA SER A 108 -9.23 9.40 -2.41
C SER A 108 -9.21 10.50 -3.49
N GLY A 109 -9.08 11.77 -3.11
CA GLY A 109 -9.04 12.95 -4.00
C GLY A 109 -7.72 13.73 -3.97
N GLY A 110 -6.60 13.12 -3.52
CA GLY A 110 -5.28 13.77 -3.51
C GLY A 110 -5.05 14.77 -2.37
N LYS A 111 -6.09 15.11 -1.59
CA LYS A 111 -5.95 15.92 -0.37
C LYS A 111 -5.90 15.00 0.85
N SER A 112 -4.91 15.18 1.71
CA SER A 112 -4.83 14.45 2.98
C SER A 112 -6.02 14.80 3.87
N LYS A 113 -6.63 13.79 4.49
CA LYS A 113 -7.73 13.92 5.45
C LYS A 113 -7.15 13.76 6.86
N LEU A 114 -7.51 14.66 7.77
CA LEU A 114 -7.17 14.57 9.18
C LEU A 114 -8.22 13.73 9.92
N VAL A 115 -7.79 12.66 10.56
CA VAL A 115 -8.61 11.83 11.48
C VAL A 115 -8.17 12.13 12.89
N LYS A 116 -9.11 12.61 13.71
CA LYS A 116 -8.88 12.98 15.10
C LYS A 116 -9.20 11.80 16.02
N LYS A 117 -8.26 11.46 16.89
CA LYS A 117 -8.42 10.51 18.00
C LYS A 117 -7.83 11.14 19.26
N ASN A 118 -8.06 10.52 20.40
CA ASN A 118 -7.30 10.80 21.61
C ASN A 118 -6.52 9.55 22.05
N LEU A 119 -5.65 9.71 23.02
CA LEU A 119 -4.83 8.61 23.51
C LEU A 119 -5.66 7.50 24.16
N TYR A 120 -6.80 7.84 24.79
CA TYR A 120 -7.74 6.87 25.36
C TYR A 120 -8.25 5.90 24.29
N ASN A 121 -8.61 6.37 23.08
CA ASN A 121 -9.06 5.51 22.00
C ASN A 121 -8.01 4.46 21.64
N LEU A 122 -6.72 4.87 21.55
CA LEU A 122 -5.61 3.96 21.23
C LEU A 122 -5.33 2.96 22.36
N ILE A 123 -5.44 3.39 23.62
CA ILE A 123 -5.27 2.52 24.78
C ILE A 123 -6.37 1.45 24.80
N ARG A 124 -7.63 1.85 24.62
CA ARG A 124 -8.77 0.91 24.62
C ARG A 124 -8.63 -0.13 23.50
N GLU A 125 -8.26 0.32 22.30
CA GLU A 125 -8.00 -0.57 21.16
C GLU A 125 -6.88 -1.57 21.49
N ALA A 126 -5.75 -1.11 22.02
CA ALA A 126 -4.60 -1.95 22.39
C ALA A 126 -4.92 -2.95 23.53
N GLU A 127 -5.74 -2.56 24.53
CA GLU A 127 -6.19 -3.45 25.58
C GLU A 127 -7.07 -4.59 25.05
N ASP A 128 -8.03 -4.27 24.19
CA ASP A 128 -8.97 -5.27 23.66
C ASP A 128 -8.26 -6.23 22.68
N ILE A 129 -7.30 -5.75 21.88
CA ILE A 129 -6.40 -6.59 21.09
C ILE A 129 -5.60 -7.52 22.00
N GLY A 130 -5.06 -7.00 23.11
CA GLY A 130 -4.32 -7.77 24.09
C GLY A 130 -5.15 -8.89 24.72
N LYS A 131 -6.39 -8.61 25.11
CA LYS A 131 -7.32 -9.61 25.68
C LYS A 131 -7.59 -10.76 24.72
N ILE A 132 -7.78 -10.47 23.42
CA ILE A 132 -8.14 -11.47 22.42
C ILE A 132 -6.93 -12.31 22.01
N PHE A 133 -5.80 -11.68 21.71
CA PHE A 133 -4.69 -12.37 21.05
C PHE A 133 -3.49 -12.67 21.94
N LEU A 134 -3.34 -11.99 23.10
CA LEU A 134 -2.12 -12.03 23.91
C LEU A 134 -2.32 -12.66 25.29
N THR A 135 -3.53 -13.11 25.62
CA THR A 135 -3.81 -13.73 26.92
C THR A 135 -2.99 -14.99 27.11
N GLY A 136 -2.23 -15.06 28.21
CA GLY A 136 -1.33 -16.17 28.52
C GLY A 136 0.04 -16.11 27.82
N GLU A 137 0.26 -15.16 26.92
CA GLU A 137 1.55 -14.99 26.27
C GLU A 137 2.61 -14.39 27.19
N LYS A 138 3.86 -14.81 26.99
CA LYS A 138 5.02 -14.30 27.73
C LYS A 138 6.19 -14.12 26.78
N ASN A 139 6.98 -13.08 27.03
CA ASN A 139 8.23 -12.82 26.29
C ASN A 139 8.07 -12.68 24.78
N LEU A 140 6.89 -12.23 24.28
CA LEU A 140 6.71 -11.89 22.88
C LEU A 140 7.53 -10.65 22.51
N ARG A 141 8.07 -10.66 21.29
CA ARG A 141 8.71 -9.51 20.68
C ARG A 141 7.91 -9.08 19.47
N PHE A 142 7.50 -7.82 19.45
CA PHE A 142 6.76 -7.25 18.34
C PHE A 142 7.71 -6.67 17.30
N CYS A 143 7.64 -7.19 16.10
CA CYS A 143 8.45 -6.79 14.94
C CYS A 143 7.54 -6.30 13.83
N SER A 144 7.99 -5.41 12.94
CA SER A 144 7.12 -4.85 11.91
C SER A 144 7.80 -4.61 10.58
N THR A 145 7.03 -4.79 9.51
CA THR A 145 7.35 -4.32 8.14
C THR A 145 6.76 -2.94 7.86
N THR A 146 5.91 -2.42 8.76
CA THR A 146 5.21 -1.14 8.60
C THR A 146 5.80 -0.06 9.51
N THR A 147 5.52 1.20 9.20
CA THR A 147 5.91 2.35 10.01
C THR A 147 4.85 2.66 11.07
N MET A 148 5.25 3.30 12.17
CA MET A 148 4.36 3.61 13.31
C MET A 148 3.53 4.89 13.13
N ASN A 149 3.80 5.70 12.11
CA ASN A 149 3.06 6.94 11.82
C ASN A 149 1.66 6.73 11.22
N HIS A 150 1.33 5.50 10.82
CA HIS A 150 -0.02 5.10 10.41
C HIS A 150 -0.74 4.38 11.54
N LEU A 151 -2.07 4.49 11.61
CA LEU A 151 -2.84 3.89 12.71
C LEU A 151 -2.51 2.40 12.91
N PHE A 152 -2.45 1.60 11.86
CA PHE A 152 -2.15 0.17 11.97
C PHE A 152 -0.79 -0.10 12.65
N GLY A 153 0.27 0.59 12.22
CA GLY A 153 1.59 0.46 12.85
C GLY A 153 1.60 1.05 14.27
N CYS A 154 0.95 2.20 14.49
CA CYS A 154 0.81 2.80 15.81
C CYS A 154 0.08 1.85 16.77
N THR A 155 -1.07 1.29 16.37
CA THR A 155 -1.86 0.38 17.21
C THR A 155 -1.13 -0.94 17.45
N PHE A 156 -0.70 -1.66 16.39
CA PHE A 156 -0.21 -3.03 16.54
C PHE A 156 1.27 -3.16 16.85
N HIS A 157 2.11 -2.25 16.34
CA HIS A 157 3.55 -2.34 16.58
C HIS A 157 4.02 -1.53 17.79
N PHE A 158 3.28 -0.47 18.17
CA PHE A 158 3.63 0.37 19.31
C PHE A 158 2.65 0.21 20.49
N MET A 159 1.41 0.65 20.34
CA MET A 159 0.48 0.73 21.47
C MET A 159 0.14 -0.63 22.09
N THR A 160 -0.14 -1.65 21.27
CA THR A 160 -0.50 -3.00 21.76
C THR A 160 0.63 -3.62 22.59
N PRO A 161 1.88 -3.77 22.13
CA PRO A 161 2.94 -4.31 22.98
C PRO A 161 3.27 -3.39 24.16
N PHE A 162 3.24 -2.06 23.98
CA PHE A 162 3.51 -1.12 25.05
C PHE A 162 2.51 -1.24 26.20
N ILE A 163 1.21 -1.26 25.92
CA ILE A 163 0.15 -1.37 26.94
C ILE A 163 0.19 -2.73 27.65
N ASN A 164 0.43 -3.81 26.89
CA ASN A 164 0.41 -5.18 27.41
C ASN A 164 1.76 -5.67 27.96
N GLY A 165 2.81 -4.84 27.97
CA GLY A 165 4.08 -5.13 28.63
C GLY A 165 5.00 -6.06 27.83
N PHE A 166 4.91 -6.07 26.50
CA PHE A 166 5.79 -6.83 25.61
C PHE A 166 6.90 -5.96 25.01
N VAL A 167 7.92 -6.60 24.47
CA VAL A 167 9.07 -5.92 23.87
C VAL A 167 8.74 -5.43 22.46
N ILE A 168 9.02 -4.17 22.17
CA ILE A 168 8.91 -3.55 20.86
C ILE A 168 10.27 -3.57 20.18
N ASP A 169 10.40 -4.26 19.05
CA ASP A 169 11.59 -4.13 18.20
C ASP A 169 11.40 -2.98 17.21
N THR A 170 12.12 -1.92 17.41
CA THR A 170 12.02 -0.70 16.59
C THR A 170 12.76 -0.82 15.25
N THR A 171 13.46 -1.94 15.01
CA THR A 171 14.11 -2.20 13.72
C THR A 171 13.08 -2.55 12.67
N ARG A 172 13.02 -1.76 11.59
CA ARG A 172 12.09 -2.04 10.49
C ARG A 172 12.53 -3.25 9.68
N ILE A 173 11.61 -4.18 9.45
CA ILE A 173 11.82 -5.36 8.61
C ILE A 173 11.54 -4.99 7.15
N SER A 174 12.57 -5.05 6.30
CA SER A 174 12.44 -4.81 4.86
C SER A 174 12.47 -6.10 4.03
N TYR A 175 13.06 -7.16 4.57
CA TYR A 175 13.20 -8.47 3.93
C TYR A 175 12.82 -9.59 4.88
N PRO A 176 12.31 -10.75 4.37
CA PRO A 176 11.93 -11.90 5.22
C PRO A 176 13.06 -12.40 6.11
N GLU A 177 14.31 -12.34 5.61
CA GLU A 177 15.51 -12.78 6.33
C GLU A 177 15.82 -11.92 7.58
N ASN A 178 15.19 -10.75 7.70
CA ASN A 178 15.35 -9.89 8.87
C ASN A 178 14.44 -10.31 10.05
N VAL A 179 13.54 -11.27 9.87
CA VAL A 179 12.77 -11.88 10.97
C VAL A 179 13.65 -12.89 11.68
N LYS A 180 14.21 -12.52 12.85
CA LYS A 180 15.28 -13.26 13.54
C LYS A 180 14.87 -13.92 14.86
N TYR A 181 13.61 -13.73 15.30
CA TYR A 181 13.16 -14.14 16.62
C TYR A 181 12.04 -15.17 16.55
N ASP A 182 12.23 -16.32 17.22
CA ASP A 182 11.24 -17.42 17.27
C ASP A 182 9.92 -17.01 17.94
N ASN A 183 9.99 -16.13 18.95
CA ASN A 183 8.82 -15.65 19.67
C ASN A 183 8.41 -14.25 19.17
N CYS A 184 8.30 -14.09 17.85
CA CYS A 184 7.96 -12.85 17.18
C CYS A 184 6.45 -12.76 16.92
N PHE A 185 5.89 -11.58 17.20
CA PHE A 185 4.61 -11.12 16.70
C PHE A 185 4.89 -10.17 15.53
N LEU A 186 4.73 -10.66 14.32
CA LEU A 186 5.04 -9.92 13.10
C LEU A 186 3.83 -9.08 12.66
N VAL A 187 3.98 -7.76 12.70
CA VAL A 187 3.01 -6.80 12.16
C VAL A 187 3.36 -6.50 10.70
N SER A 188 2.46 -6.85 9.77
CA SER A 188 2.76 -6.76 8.34
C SER A 188 1.54 -6.34 7.52
N ASN A 189 1.75 -6.03 6.26
CA ASN A 189 0.69 -5.76 5.31
C ASN A 189 0.53 -6.90 4.30
N PRO A 190 -0.66 -7.07 3.71
CA PRO A 190 -0.90 -8.13 2.72
C PRO A 190 0.06 -8.09 1.53
N SER A 191 0.46 -6.91 1.05
CA SER A 191 1.37 -6.80 -0.10
C SER A 191 2.75 -7.42 0.14
N PHE A 192 3.27 -7.32 1.36
CA PHE A 192 4.54 -7.96 1.75
C PHE A 192 4.37 -9.48 1.88
N LEU A 193 3.31 -9.91 2.57
CA LEU A 193 3.00 -11.32 2.79
C LEU A 193 2.70 -12.06 1.48
N ASP A 194 1.91 -11.47 0.58
CA ASP A 194 1.60 -12.04 -0.73
C ASP A 194 2.84 -12.26 -1.60
N LYS A 195 3.83 -11.36 -1.52
CA LYS A 195 5.12 -11.58 -2.20
C LYS A 195 5.87 -12.78 -1.63
N ILE A 196 5.91 -12.93 -0.30
CA ILE A 196 6.58 -14.06 0.35
C ILE A 196 5.94 -15.38 -0.08
N SER A 197 4.60 -15.49 0.01
CA SER A 197 3.87 -16.71 -0.37
C SER A 197 4.01 -17.02 -1.86
N LYS A 198 3.87 -16.02 -2.74
CA LYS A 198 3.98 -16.16 -4.20
C LYS A 198 5.36 -16.67 -4.63
N TYR A 199 6.43 -16.13 -4.04
CA TYR A 199 7.81 -16.50 -4.38
C TYR A 199 8.39 -17.59 -3.47
N LYS A 200 7.58 -18.11 -2.53
CA LYS A 200 7.98 -19.16 -1.56
C LYS A 200 9.25 -18.78 -0.79
N LEU A 201 9.35 -17.49 -0.43
CA LEU A 201 10.46 -17.00 0.38
C LEU A 201 10.27 -17.47 1.83
N ASN A 202 11.38 -17.67 2.54
CA ASN A 202 11.35 -18.09 3.94
C ASN A 202 11.76 -16.94 4.85
N PHE A 203 11.15 -16.88 6.03
CA PHE A 203 11.70 -16.10 7.14
C PHE A 203 12.98 -16.77 7.64
N GLN A 204 13.93 -16.00 8.17
CA GLN A 204 15.08 -16.58 8.87
C GLN A 204 14.61 -17.41 10.07
N THR A 205 13.61 -16.89 10.78
CA THR A 205 12.94 -17.56 11.88
C THR A 205 11.44 -17.40 11.71
N THR A 206 10.66 -18.46 11.85
CA THR A 206 9.21 -18.45 11.69
C THR A 206 8.56 -17.64 12.82
N PRO A 207 7.82 -16.55 12.53
CA PRO A 207 7.11 -15.80 13.55
C PRO A 207 5.99 -16.64 14.18
N LYS A 208 5.79 -16.51 15.49
CA LYS A 208 4.70 -17.17 16.20
C LYS A 208 3.34 -16.66 15.76
N TYR A 209 3.24 -15.33 15.57
CA TYR A 209 2.05 -14.63 15.10
C TYR A 209 2.37 -13.78 13.89
N ILE A 210 1.45 -13.72 12.94
CA ILE A 210 1.46 -12.78 11.81
C ILE A 210 0.13 -12.05 11.82
N ILE A 211 0.18 -10.72 11.93
CA ILE A 211 -1.02 -9.89 11.83
C ILE A 211 -0.96 -9.03 10.58
N ALA A 212 -2.06 -9.01 9.82
CA ALA A 212 -2.19 -8.30 8.56
C ALA A 212 -3.42 -7.39 8.57
N ALA A 213 -3.25 -6.14 8.10
CA ALA A 213 -4.34 -5.19 7.91
C ALA A 213 -4.07 -4.22 6.75
N GLY A 214 -5.05 -3.37 6.45
CA GLY A 214 -4.99 -2.34 5.41
C GLY A 214 -5.49 -2.79 4.04
N ALA A 215 -5.55 -4.10 3.80
CA ALA A 215 -6.20 -4.74 2.66
C ALA A 215 -6.55 -6.19 3.02
N LYS A 216 -7.39 -6.85 2.22
CA LYS A 216 -7.67 -8.28 2.39
C LYS A 216 -6.42 -9.10 2.06
N LEU A 217 -6.04 -10.01 2.95
CA LEU A 217 -5.01 -11.01 2.71
C LEU A 217 -5.57 -12.09 1.75
N HIS A 218 -4.84 -12.41 0.66
CA HIS A 218 -5.27 -13.46 -0.25
C HIS A 218 -5.31 -14.81 0.47
N ASN A 219 -6.31 -15.64 0.20
CA ASN A 219 -6.47 -16.92 0.87
C ASN A 219 -5.23 -17.83 0.70
N GLU A 220 -4.63 -17.86 -0.50
CA GLU A 220 -3.39 -18.61 -0.75
C GLU A 220 -2.24 -18.19 0.19
N SER A 221 -2.12 -16.88 0.46
CA SER A 221 -1.13 -16.35 1.40
C SER A 221 -1.48 -16.70 2.83
N PHE A 222 -2.76 -16.61 3.19
CA PHE A 222 -3.23 -17.01 4.50
C PHE A 222 -2.91 -18.50 4.76
N GLU A 223 -3.31 -19.40 3.84
CA GLU A 223 -3.03 -20.86 3.89
C GLU A 223 -1.53 -21.17 3.92
N TYR A 224 -0.71 -20.36 3.24
CA TYR A 224 0.74 -20.54 3.25
C TYR A 224 1.33 -20.36 4.65
N PHE A 225 0.91 -19.27 5.35
CA PHE A 225 1.47 -18.94 6.65
C PHE A 225 0.80 -19.66 7.82
N GLU A 226 -0.49 -20.01 7.76
CA GLU A 226 -1.19 -20.68 8.86
C GLU A 226 -0.66 -22.10 9.15
N LYS A 227 0.14 -22.66 8.23
CA LYS A 227 0.84 -23.95 8.44
C LYS A 227 1.89 -23.89 9.54
N SER A 228 2.43 -22.71 9.83
CA SER A 228 3.57 -22.54 10.74
C SER A 228 3.44 -21.38 11.72
N SER A 229 2.50 -20.48 11.52
CA SER A 229 2.25 -19.29 12.32
C SER A 229 0.76 -19.13 12.60
N LYS A 230 0.39 -18.51 13.72
CA LYS A 230 -0.98 -18.06 13.92
C LYS A 230 -1.19 -16.76 13.11
N VAL A 231 -2.00 -16.82 12.06
CA VAL A 231 -2.29 -15.69 11.18
C VAL A 231 -3.56 -14.99 11.64
N ILE A 232 -3.53 -13.66 11.71
CA ILE A 232 -4.64 -12.81 12.10
C ILE A 232 -4.84 -11.75 11.02
N GLU A 233 -5.98 -11.76 10.35
CA GLU A 233 -6.39 -10.68 9.45
C GLU A 233 -7.30 -9.72 10.18
N ILE A 234 -7.00 -8.42 10.09
CA ILE A 234 -7.78 -7.35 10.72
C ILE A 234 -8.49 -6.52 9.67
N TYR A 235 -9.76 -6.28 9.88
CA TYR A 235 -10.55 -5.30 9.17
C TYR A 235 -10.79 -4.08 10.06
N GLY A 236 -10.53 -2.90 9.50
CA GLY A 236 -10.71 -1.61 10.15
C GLY A 236 -10.26 -0.45 9.25
N SER A 237 -10.39 0.75 9.74
CA SER A 237 -9.96 1.98 9.07
C SER A 237 -9.31 2.94 10.05
N THR A 238 -8.66 3.99 9.54
CA THR A 238 -8.10 5.02 10.44
C THR A 238 -9.20 5.71 11.24
N GLU A 239 -10.37 5.90 10.64
CA GLU A 239 -11.52 6.54 11.29
C GLU A 239 -12.07 5.69 12.45
N THR A 240 -12.24 4.40 12.23
CA THR A 240 -12.94 3.51 13.17
C THR A 240 -12.02 2.78 14.14
N GLY A 241 -10.73 2.63 13.83
CA GLY A 241 -9.89 1.64 14.49
C GLY A 241 -10.22 0.23 13.99
N VAL A 242 -9.91 -0.80 14.78
CA VAL A 242 -10.24 -2.19 14.47
C VAL A 242 -11.75 -2.42 14.55
N ILE A 243 -12.28 -3.19 13.61
CA ILE A 243 -13.72 -3.53 13.56
C ILE A 243 -13.90 -5.02 13.76
N ALA A 244 -13.19 -5.84 12.97
CA ALA A 244 -13.34 -7.29 12.98
C ALA A 244 -12.04 -7.99 12.61
N HIS A 245 -11.96 -9.28 12.92
CA HIS A 245 -10.80 -10.12 12.65
C HIS A 245 -11.20 -11.52 12.19
N ARG A 246 -10.29 -12.23 11.53
CA ARG A 246 -10.36 -13.68 11.32
C ARG A 246 -8.99 -14.33 11.55
N GLU A 247 -9.01 -15.61 11.94
CA GLU A 247 -7.82 -16.36 12.33
C GLU A 247 -7.64 -17.66 11.53
N SER A 248 -8.47 -17.90 10.51
CA SER A 248 -8.38 -19.06 9.63
C SER A 248 -8.69 -18.70 8.18
N SER A 249 -7.99 -19.32 7.24
CA SER A 249 -8.27 -19.23 5.80
C SER A 249 -9.63 -19.83 5.43
N GLN A 250 -10.14 -20.75 6.25
CA GLN A 250 -11.44 -21.42 6.05
C GLN A 250 -12.62 -20.55 6.51
N ASP A 251 -12.38 -19.46 7.23
CA ASP A 251 -13.43 -18.55 7.67
C ASP A 251 -13.81 -17.59 6.53
N ASP A 252 -15.06 -17.66 6.09
CA ASP A 252 -15.64 -16.70 5.13
C ASP A 252 -15.99 -15.36 5.79
N PHE A 253 -16.16 -15.36 7.11
CA PHE A 253 -16.60 -14.21 7.91
C PHE A 253 -15.53 -13.81 8.92
N LEU A 254 -15.39 -12.49 9.09
CA LEU A 254 -14.66 -11.92 10.22
C LEU A 254 -15.59 -11.87 11.46
N THR A 255 -14.99 -11.94 12.65
CA THR A 255 -15.67 -11.77 13.93
C THR A 255 -15.47 -10.33 14.41
N LEU A 256 -16.53 -9.64 14.79
CA LEU A 256 -16.44 -8.30 15.37
C LEU A 256 -15.68 -8.34 16.71
N PHE A 257 -14.92 -7.27 17.00
CA PHE A 257 -14.39 -7.05 18.34
C PHE A 257 -15.52 -6.75 19.33
N ASP A 258 -15.39 -7.20 20.57
CA ASP A 258 -16.46 -7.09 21.60
C ASP A 258 -16.89 -5.64 21.87
N ASN A 259 -16.00 -4.67 21.72
CA ASN A 259 -16.27 -3.24 21.88
C ASN A 259 -16.94 -2.60 20.64
N VAL A 260 -17.08 -3.33 19.55
CA VAL A 260 -17.72 -2.84 18.33
C VAL A 260 -19.21 -3.19 18.36
N ASN A 261 -20.04 -2.21 18.68
CA ASN A 261 -21.49 -2.36 18.77
C ASN A 261 -22.16 -1.94 17.47
N VAL A 262 -22.93 -2.84 16.86
CA VAL A 262 -23.73 -2.53 15.67
C VAL A 262 -24.99 -1.77 16.10
N LEU A 263 -25.14 -0.54 15.62
CA LEU A 263 -26.31 0.31 15.90
C LEU A 263 -27.40 0.17 14.84
N ASP A 264 -26.98 -0.03 13.56
CA ASP A 264 -27.89 -0.16 12.42
C ASP A 264 -27.20 -0.93 11.29
N TYR A 265 -27.99 -1.69 10.53
CA TYR A 265 -27.58 -2.38 9.32
C TYR A 265 -28.60 -2.18 8.22
N LYS A 266 -28.30 -1.35 7.25
CA LYS A 266 -29.20 -1.01 6.16
C LYS A 266 -28.46 -0.89 4.83
N ASP A 267 -29.07 -1.42 3.76
CA ASP A 267 -28.50 -1.36 2.40
C ASP A 267 -27.06 -1.90 2.31
N CYS A 268 -26.75 -2.96 3.08
CA CYS A 268 -25.42 -3.55 3.21
C CYS A 268 -24.37 -2.62 3.83
N ILE A 269 -24.78 -1.59 4.54
CA ILE A 269 -23.91 -0.64 5.26
C ILE A 269 -24.15 -0.77 6.76
N LEU A 270 -23.08 -0.90 7.53
CA LEU A 270 -23.11 -0.90 8.98
C LEU A 270 -22.92 0.49 9.56
N THR A 271 -23.70 0.79 10.58
CA THR A 271 -23.45 1.90 11.52
C THR A 271 -23.01 1.29 12.84
N ILE A 272 -21.86 1.71 13.33
CA ILE A 272 -21.23 1.16 14.55
C ILE A 272 -20.94 2.24 15.58
N LYS A 273 -20.78 1.78 16.83
CA LYS A 273 -20.22 2.56 17.95
C LYS A 273 -19.10 1.77 18.61
N SER A 274 -18.04 2.44 19.02
CA SER A 274 -16.90 1.85 19.72
C SER A 274 -16.13 2.91 20.51
N ASP A 275 -15.38 2.51 21.54
CA ASP A 275 -14.45 3.38 22.27
C ASP A 275 -13.16 3.68 21.48
N TYR A 276 -13.00 3.14 20.26
CA TYR A 276 -11.80 3.32 19.44
C TYR A 276 -11.82 4.61 18.61
N PHE A 277 -12.91 5.38 18.66
CA PHE A 277 -13.05 6.70 18.02
C PHE A 277 -13.91 7.64 18.87
N GLN A 278 -13.84 8.95 18.59
CA GLN A 278 -14.48 9.97 19.44
C GLN A 278 -15.94 10.25 19.10
N GLU A 279 -16.35 9.98 17.88
CA GLU A 279 -17.72 10.24 17.41
C GLU A 279 -18.71 9.27 18.06
N ASP A 280 -19.96 9.70 18.27
CA ASP A 280 -21.03 8.85 18.82
C ASP A 280 -21.32 7.62 17.97
N LYS A 281 -21.07 7.69 16.66
CA LYS A 281 -21.25 6.61 15.70
C LYS A 281 -20.39 6.82 14.47
N ALA A 282 -20.02 5.72 13.83
CA ALA A 282 -19.37 5.71 12.51
C ALA A 282 -20.22 4.90 11.52
N ILE A 283 -20.39 5.44 10.31
CA ILE A 283 -21.01 4.73 9.19
C ILE A 283 -19.87 4.15 8.36
N LEU A 284 -19.84 2.83 8.19
CA LEU A 284 -18.79 2.19 7.41
C LEU A 284 -18.91 2.60 5.94
N SER A 285 -17.77 2.87 5.34
CA SER A 285 -17.69 3.16 3.90
C SER A 285 -17.74 1.92 3.03
N ASP A 286 -17.74 0.72 3.60
CA ASP A 286 -17.69 -0.54 2.89
C ASP A 286 -19.05 -1.22 2.89
N TYR A 287 -19.40 -1.86 1.77
CA TYR A 287 -20.56 -2.74 1.70
C TYR A 287 -20.21 -4.06 2.38
N THR A 288 -21.06 -4.45 3.30
CA THR A 288 -20.84 -5.63 4.14
C THR A 288 -22.01 -6.58 4.09
N ASN A 289 -21.77 -7.85 4.34
CA ASN A 289 -22.79 -8.80 4.72
C ASN A 289 -22.62 -9.09 6.20
N TYR A 290 -23.58 -8.61 7.01
CA TYR A 290 -23.58 -8.77 8.46
C TYR A 290 -24.54 -9.85 8.86
N ILE A 291 -24.09 -10.77 9.70
CA ILE A 291 -24.88 -11.85 10.30
C ILE A 291 -24.76 -11.72 11.81
N GLU A 292 -25.90 -11.45 12.43
CA GLU A 292 -25.98 -11.37 13.90
C GLU A 292 -25.50 -12.66 14.57
N PRO A 293 -24.89 -12.56 15.75
CA PRO A 293 -24.68 -11.32 16.49
C PRO A 293 -23.37 -10.59 16.15
N ASN A 294 -22.38 -11.22 15.51
CA ASN A 294 -21.03 -10.65 15.43
C ASN A 294 -20.23 -11.09 14.20
N LYS A 295 -20.87 -11.60 13.16
CA LYS A 295 -20.17 -12.04 11.94
C LYS A 295 -20.31 -11.03 10.82
N LEU A 296 -19.18 -10.72 10.17
CA LEU A 296 -19.07 -9.72 9.11
C LEU A 296 -18.30 -10.28 7.92
N CYS A 297 -18.83 -10.07 6.72
CA CYS A 297 -18.07 -10.25 5.48
C CYS A 297 -18.02 -8.92 4.71
N VAL A 298 -16.83 -8.45 4.37
CA VAL A 298 -16.65 -7.26 3.54
C VAL A 298 -16.86 -7.68 2.08
N VAL A 299 -17.92 -7.18 1.46
CA VAL A 299 -18.30 -7.52 0.08
C VAL A 299 -17.52 -6.66 -0.91
N SER A 300 -17.47 -5.34 -0.67
CA SER A 300 -16.79 -4.38 -1.53
C SER A 300 -16.63 -3.05 -0.82
N ARG A 301 -15.58 -2.31 -1.16
CA ARG A 301 -15.45 -0.92 -0.71
C ARG A 301 -16.42 -0.02 -1.46
N SER A 302 -16.97 0.98 -0.79
CA SER A 302 -17.88 1.93 -1.42
C SER A 302 -17.21 2.73 -2.54
N ASP A 303 -15.90 3.03 -2.40
CA ASP A 303 -15.11 3.69 -3.45
C ASP A 303 -14.82 2.76 -4.64
N ARG A 304 -15.11 1.46 -4.54
CA ARG A 304 -15.04 0.45 -5.59
C ARG A 304 -16.41 0.12 -6.21
N ILE A 305 -17.49 0.73 -5.69
CA ILE A 305 -18.80 0.72 -6.34
C ILE A 305 -18.86 1.88 -7.33
N LEU A 306 -18.83 1.56 -8.59
CA LEU A 306 -18.83 2.53 -9.68
C LEU A 306 -20.27 2.80 -10.14
N LYS A 307 -20.66 4.06 -10.24
CA LYS A 307 -21.90 4.46 -10.89
C LYS A 307 -21.63 4.67 -12.39
N ILE A 308 -22.12 3.74 -13.21
CA ILE A 308 -22.01 3.75 -14.67
C ILE A 308 -23.43 3.72 -15.23
N TYR A 309 -23.85 4.72 -16.02
CA TYR A 309 -25.20 4.82 -16.60
C TYR A 309 -26.33 4.58 -15.58
N ASP A 310 -26.27 5.24 -14.41
CA ASP A 310 -27.22 5.09 -13.30
C ASP A 310 -27.27 3.73 -12.60
N LYS A 311 -26.46 2.76 -13.03
CA LYS A 311 -26.30 1.48 -12.35
C LYS A 311 -25.08 1.49 -11.44
N ARG A 312 -25.23 0.83 -10.27
CA ARG A 312 -24.12 0.60 -9.34
C ARG A 312 -23.52 -0.76 -9.62
N ILE A 313 -22.22 -0.81 -9.88
CA ILE A 313 -21.47 -2.03 -10.16
C ILE A 313 -20.26 -2.13 -9.24
N SER A 314 -19.97 -3.32 -8.77
CA SER A 314 -18.73 -3.58 -8.03
C SER A 314 -17.58 -3.82 -9.01
N ALA A 315 -16.60 -2.90 -9.04
CA ALA A 315 -15.38 -3.08 -9.80
C ALA A 315 -14.62 -4.33 -9.35
N GLU A 316 -14.59 -4.59 -8.02
CA GLU A 316 -13.90 -5.74 -7.44
C GLU A 316 -14.50 -7.09 -7.88
N GLN A 317 -15.83 -7.19 -8.04
CA GLN A 317 -16.45 -8.43 -8.54
C GLN A 317 -16.02 -8.70 -9.98
N ILE A 318 -15.95 -7.67 -10.82
CA ILE A 318 -15.50 -7.80 -12.21
C ILE A 318 -14.00 -8.14 -12.26
N GLU A 319 -13.19 -7.55 -11.39
CA GLU A 319 -11.76 -7.87 -11.26
C GLU A 319 -11.54 -9.32 -10.83
N LYS A 320 -12.27 -9.78 -9.80
CA LYS A 320 -12.24 -11.18 -9.36
C LYS A 320 -12.64 -12.14 -10.49
N PHE A 321 -13.68 -11.79 -11.24
CA PHE A 321 -14.08 -12.59 -12.41
C PHE A 321 -12.93 -12.68 -13.43
N PHE A 322 -12.28 -11.57 -13.79
CA PHE A 322 -11.15 -11.64 -14.72
C PHE A 322 -10.01 -12.49 -14.19
N LYS A 323 -9.66 -12.35 -12.91
CA LYS A 323 -8.62 -13.17 -12.26
C LYS A 323 -8.96 -14.66 -12.19
N SER A 324 -10.25 -15.01 -12.18
CA SER A 324 -10.68 -16.42 -12.24
C SER A 324 -10.59 -17.02 -13.64
N THR A 325 -10.36 -16.20 -14.68
CA THR A 325 -10.11 -16.72 -16.02
C THR A 325 -8.70 -17.25 -16.14
N ASP A 326 -8.48 -18.20 -17.03
CA ASP A 326 -7.17 -18.82 -17.27
C ASP A 326 -6.21 -17.94 -18.13
N LEU A 327 -6.55 -16.66 -18.31
CA LEU A 327 -5.81 -15.71 -19.17
C LEU A 327 -5.25 -14.50 -18.41
N VAL A 328 -5.78 -14.21 -17.22
CA VAL A 328 -5.53 -12.97 -16.50
C VAL A 328 -4.81 -13.24 -15.17
N GLU A 329 -3.71 -12.57 -14.92
CA GLU A 329 -2.98 -12.61 -13.65
C GLU A 329 -3.52 -11.57 -12.66
N ASP A 330 -3.75 -10.32 -13.12
CA ASP A 330 -4.32 -9.26 -12.31
C ASP A 330 -5.20 -8.33 -13.15
N ALA A 331 -6.13 -7.64 -12.49
CA ALA A 331 -7.07 -6.73 -13.13
C ALA A 331 -7.41 -5.56 -12.22
N TYR A 332 -7.59 -4.38 -12.81
CA TYR A 332 -8.07 -3.19 -12.14
C TYR A 332 -9.13 -2.50 -13.00
N CYS A 333 -10.35 -2.36 -12.45
CA CYS A 333 -11.48 -1.74 -13.12
C CYS A 333 -11.81 -0.38 -12.50
N PHE A 334 -12.08 0.63 -13.32
CA PHE A 334 -12.40 1.97 -12.84
C PHE A 334 -13.30 2.72 -13.83
N LYS A 335 -13.91 3.80 -13.36
CA LYS A 335 -14.71 4.67 -14.20
C LYS A 335 -13.83 5.66 -14.95
N LEU A 336 -13.97 5.70 -16.27
CA LEU A 336 -13.31 6.65 -17.15
C LEU A 336 -14.36 7.28 -18.09
N ASN A 337 -14.65 8.58 -17.92
CA ASN A 337 -15.62 9.30 -18.77
C ASN A 337 -16.95 8.54 -18.92
N GLU A 338 -17.65 8.26 -17.83
CA GLU A 338 -18.92 7.52 -17.74
C GLU A 338 -18.88 6.07 -18.29
N LYS A 339 -17.72 5.54 -18.63
CA LYS A 339 -17.51 4.18 -19.10
C LYS A 339 -16.69 3.36 -18.13
N LEU A 340 -16.96 2.06 -18.07
CA LEU A 340 -16.08 1.14 -17.35
C LEU A 340 -14.82 0.90 -18.17
N ALA A 341 -13.67 1.09 -17.54
CA ALA A 341 -12.34 0.81 -18.07
C ALA A 341 -11.73 -0.38 -17.31
N ALA A 342 -10.93 -1.22 -17.98
CA ALA A 342 -10.21 -2.34 -17.39
C ALA A 342 -8.73 -2.31 -17.79
N ALA A 343 -7.86 -2.20 -16.81
CA ALA A 343 -6.44 -2.48 -16.91
C ALA A 343 -6.23 -3.96 -16.57
N ILE A 344 -5.63 -4.72 -17.47
CA ILE A 344 -5.49 -6.17 -17.39
C ILE A 344 -4.02 -6.55 -17.45
N VAL A 345 -3.56 -7.35 -16.50
CA VAL A 345 -2.27 -8.04 -16.52
C VAL A 345 -2.50 -9.47 -16.99
N LEU A 346 -1.86 -9.84 -18.08
CA LEU A 346 -2.00 -11.16 -18.68
C LEU A 346 -1.02 -12.15 -18.03
N ASN A 347 -1.47 -13.37 -17.75
CA ASN A 347 -0.58 -14.47 -17.47
C ASN A 347 0.09 -14.98 -18.79
N ASN A 348 0.95 -16.00 -18.71
CA ASN A 348 1.68 -16.50 -19.88
C ASN A 348 0.74 -16.95 -21.01
N LYS A 349 -0.33 -17.69 -20.69
CA LYS A 349 -1.32 -18.15 -21.67
C LYS A 349 -2.04 -16.98 -22.34
N GLY A 350 -2.42 -15.96 -21.56
CA GLY A 350 -3.02 -14.74 -22.07
C GLY A 350 -2.07 -13.95 -22.96
N LYS A 351 -0.78 -13.87 -22.63
CA LYS A 351 0.27 -13.26 -23.48
C LYS A 351 0.40 -13.98 -24.80
N ASP A 352 0.50 -15.31 -24.80
CA ASP A 352 0.60 -16.12 -26.03
C ASP A 352 -0.62 -15.92 -26.94
N LEU A 353 -1.83 -15.94 -26.37
CA LEU A 353 -3.06 -15.68 -27.13
C LEU A 353 -3.10 -14.26 -27.68
N CYS A 354 -2.59 -13.29 -26.93
CA CYS A 354 -2.51 -11.90 -27.36
C CYS A 354 -1.51 -11.71 -28.52
N ILE A 355 -0.39 -12.41 -28.51
CA ILE A 355 0.61 -12.42 -29.60
C ILE A 355 0.00 -13.03 -30.86
N ALA A 356 -0.69 -14.17 -30.72
CA ALA A 356 -1.28 -14.88 -31.85
C ALA A 356 -2.42 -14.10 -32.52
N ASN A 357 -3.35 -13.54 -31.74
CA ASN A 357 -4.62 -12.99 -32.23
C ASN A 357 -4.72 -11.45 -32.15
N GLY A 358 -3.79 -10.81 -31.44
CA GLY A 358 -3.76 -9.36 -31.20
C GLY A 358 -4.63 -8.90 -30.02
N GLN A 359 -4.28 -7.73 -29.47
CA GLN A 359 -4.93 -7.14 -28.29
C GLN A 359 -6.45 -6.94 -28.49
N SER A 360 -6.87 -6.51 -29.68
CA SER A 360 -8.30 -6.26 -29.95
C SER A 360 -9.15 -7.52 -29.93
N ALA A 361 -8.62 -8.65 -30.43
CA ALA A 361 -9.30 -9.93 -30.40
C ALA A 361 -9.40 -10.45 -28.96
N LEU A 362 -8.32 -10.35 -28.18
CA LEU A 362 -8.31 -10.75 -26.78
C LEU A 362 -9.28 -9.89 -25.96
N ALA A 363 -9.29 -8.57 -26.16
CA ALA A 363 -10.25 -7.68 -25.48
C ALA A 363 -11.71 -8.04 -25.80
N LYS A 364 -12.02 -8.39 -27.06
CA LYS A 364 -13.36 -8.87 -27.45
C LYS A 364 -13.70 -10.18 -26.75
N HIS A 365 -12.76 -11.11 -26.67
CA HIS A 365 -12.94 -12.39 -26.00
C HIS A 365 -13.23 -12.19 -24.49
N LEU A 366 -12.39 -11.45 -23.77
CA LEU A 366 -12.60 -11.13 -22.35
C LEU A 366 -13.92 -10.37 -22.13
N LYS A 367 -14.27 -9.45 -23.04
CA LYS A 367 -15.56 -8.75 -22.99
C LYS A 367 -16.73 -9.71 -23.13
N SER A 368 -16.67 -10.68 -24.04
CA SER A 368 -17.70 -11.69 -24.22
C SER A 368 -17.89 -12.56 -22.97
N LEU A 369 -16.79 -13.01 -22.36
CA LEU A 369 -16.84 -13.76 -21.10
C LEU A 369 -17.50 -12.94 -19.98
N CYS A 370 -17.11 -11.67 -19.86
CA CYS A 370 -17.64 -10.76 -18.86
C CYS A 370 -19.15 -10.49 -19.07
N PHE A 371 -19.61 -10.35 -20.34
CA PHE A 371 -21.01 -10.07 -20.68
C PHE A 371 -21.97 -11.17 -20.24
N ASN A 372 -21.51 -12.41 -20.17
CA ASN A 372 -22.32 -13.53 -19.70
C ASN A 372 -22.57 -13.49 -18.17
N ASN A 373 -21.82 -12.71 -17.43
CA ASN A 373 -21.85 -12.66 -15.97
C ASN A 373 -22.25 -11.29 -15.40
N PHE A 374 -22.09 -10.21 -16.18
CA PHE A 374 -22.32 -8.86 -15.73
C PHE A 374 -23.10 -8.03 -16.75
N GLU A 375 -24.01 -7.23 -16.26
CA GLU A 375 -24.84 -6.35 -17.09
C GLU A 375 -24.03 -5.19 -17.71
N ILE A 376 -23.01 -4.71 -16.98
CA ILE A 376 -22.08 -3.68 -17.44
C ILE A 376 -20.68 -4.27 -17.56
N VAL A 377 -20.11 -4.13 -18.75
CA VAL A 377 -18.79 -4.68 -19.09
C VAL A 377 -17.81 -3.58 -19.50
N PRO A 378 -16.51 -3.77 -19.33
CA PRO A 378 -15.52 -2.80 -19.75
C PRO A 378 -15.62 -2.45 -21.23
N GLN A 379 -15.53 -1.15 -21.52
CA GLN A 379 -15.55 -0.61 -22.88
C GLN A 379 -14.20 -0.05 -23.30
N LYS A 380 -13.32 0.22 -22.33
CA LYS A 380 -11.94 0.66 -22.53
C LYS A 380 -11.00 -0.36 -21.92
N TRP A 381 -9.97 -0.74 -22.66
CA TRP A 381 -9.05 -1.80 -22.27
C TRP A 381 -7.62 -1.35 -22.44
N ARG A 382 -6.76 -1.70 -21.49
CA ARG A 382 -5.29 -1.64 -21.60
C ARG A 382 -4.71 -2.92 -21.01
N PHE A 383 -3.79 -3.52 -21.73
CA PHE A 383 -2.98 -4.64 -21.23
C PHE A 383 -1.69 -4.06 -20.70
N LEU A 384 -1.47 -4.23 -19.39
CA LEU A 384 -0.33 -3.66 -18.68
C LEU A 384 0.58 -4.77 -18.20
N PRO A 385 1.87 -4.48 -17.91
CA PRO A 385 2.79 -5.46 -17.33
C PRO A 385 2.44 -5.75 -15.86
N GLU A 386 1.93 -4.75 -15.14
CA GLU A 386 1.50 -4.82 -13.74
C GLU A 386 0.43 -3.76 -13.46
N ILE A 387 -0.30 -3.94 -12.38
CA ILE A 387 -1.14 -2.86 -11.82
C ILE A 387 -0.23 -1.98 -10.96
N TYR A 388 0.02 -0.76 -11.43
CA TYR A 388 0.91 0.19 -10.76
C TYR A 388 0.39 0.55 -9.37
N LYS A 389 1.32 0.64 -8.40
CA LYS A 389 1.03 0.94 -6.99
C LYS A 389 1.89 2.11 -6.53
N THR A 390 1.35 2.89 -5.61
CA THR A 390 2.08 3.93 -4.87
C THR A 390 3.08 3.32 -3.90
N CYS A 391 3.99 4.11 -3.33
CA CYS A 391 4.91 3.67 -2.28
C CYS A 391 4.20 3.05 -1.06
N ALA A 392 2.96 3.47 -0.80
CA ALA A 392 2.11 2.90 0.26
C ALA A 392 1.42 1.57 -0.14
N GLY A 393 1.72 0.99 -1.31
CA GLY A 393 1.16 -0.27 -1.80
C GLY A 393 -0.28 -0.18 -2.35
N LYS A 394 -0.88 1.01 -2.42
CA LYS A 394 -2.21 1.24 -3.02
C LYS A 394 -2.10 1.39 -4.53
N VAL A 395 -3.18 1.02 -5.26
CA VAL A 395 -3.23 1.23 -6.71
C VAL A 395 -3.06 2.71 -7.06
N ASP A 396 -2.10 3.00 -7.93
CA ASP A 396 -1.85 4.34 -8.46
C ASP A 396 -2.86 4.65 -9.58
N LYS A 397 -4.00 5.23 -9.16
CA LYS A 397 -5.11 5.55 -10.06
C LYS A 397 -4.74 6.61 -11.09
N ASP A 398 -3.92 7.57 -10.71
CA ASP A 398 -3.54 8.69 -11.58
C ASP A 398 -2.64 8.19 -12.72
N LYS A 399 -1.63 7.41 -12.40
CA LYS A 399 -0.73 6.77 -13.37
C LYS A 399 -1.48 5.85 -14.34
N ILE A 400 -2.41 5.02 -13.82
CA ILE A 400 -3.23 4.16 -14.68
C ILE A 400 -4.15 5.01 -15.56
N THR A 401 -4.79 6.05 -15.02
CA THR A 401 -5.69 6.93 -15.79
C THR A 401 -4.94 7.64 -16.91
N GLU A 402 -3.74 8.15 -16.65
CA GLU A 402 -2.88 8.77 -17.67
C GLU A 402 -2.64 7.83 -18.86
N ILE A 403 -2.34 6.55 -18.59
CA ILE A 403 -2.15 5.53 -19.65
C ILE A 403 -3.43 5.36 -20.50
N PHE A 404 -4.62 5.44 -19.90
CA PHE A 404 -5.87 5.32 -20.64
C PHE A 404 -6.22 6.58 -21.44
N LEU A 405 -5.74 7.75 -21.03
CA LEU A 405 -5.95 9.02 -21.74
C LEU A 405 -5.01 9.18 -22.94
N THR A 406 -3.95 8.38 -23.05
CA THR A 406 -3.07 8.41 -24.22
C THR A 406 -3.80 7.94 -25.47
N ASN A 407 -3.67 8.70 -26.57
CA ASN A 407 -4.24 8.33 -27.87
C ASN A 407 -3.36 7.31 -28.62
N ILE A 408 -2.20 6.98 -28.09
CA ILE A 408 -1.26 6.03 -28.70
C ILE A 408 -1.65 4.61 -28.33
N SER A 409 -1.61 3.69 -29.28
CA SER A 409 -1.76 2.26 -29.04
C SER A 409 -0.61 1.78 -28.15
N PHE A 410 -0.93 1.10 -27.07
CA PHE A 410 0.08 0.62 -26.13
C PHE A 410 0.72 -0.69 -26.61
N PRO A 411 2.04 -0.89 -26.48
CA PRO A 411 2.67 -2.15 -26.82
C PRO A 411 2.28 -3.25 -25.82
N LEU A 412 2.38 -4.51 -26.23
CA LEU A 412 2.27 -5.64 -25.32
C LEU A 412 3.60 -5.80 -24.58
N VAL A 413 3.62 -5.56 -23.28
CA VAL A 413 4.79 -5.78 -22.45
C VAL A 413 4.84 -7.24 -22.02
N LEU A 414 5.93 -7.91 -22.34
CA LEU A 414 6.15 -9.35 -22.04
C LEU A 414 6.77 -9.55 -20.68
N GLU A 415 7.83 -8.79 -20.40
CA GLU A 415 8.63 -8.88 -19.20
C GLU A 415 9.24 -7.53 -18.86
N GLN A 416 9.50 -7.30 -17.58
CA GLN A 416 10.24 -6.13 -17.11
C GLN A 416 11.15 -6.53 -15.98
N ARG A 417 12.36 -6.00 -15.99
CA ARG A 417 13.40 -6.24 -14.99
C ARG A 417 13.96 -4.89 -14.56
N LEU A 418 13.96 -4.66 -13.26
CA LEU A 418 14.56 -3.47 -12.65
C LEU A 418 15.67 -3.93 -11.71
N LEU A 419 16.90 -3.48 -11.97
CA LEU A 419 18.09 -3.75 -11.17
C LEU A 419 18.79 -2.41 -10.93
N ASP A 420 18.76 -1.95 -9.69
CA ASP A 420 19.33 -0.67 -9.26
C ASP A 420 18.91 0.50 -10.17
N ASN A 421 19.83 0.96 -11.01
CA ASN A 421 19.63 2.06 -11.95
C ASN A 421 19.37 1.61 -13.39
N VAL A 422 19.11 0.32 -13.64
CA VAL A 422 18.86 -0.23 -14.98
C VAL A 422 17.47 -0.83 -15.06
N ALA A 423 16.66 -0.37 -16.03
CA ALA A 423 15.37 -0.99 -16.36
C ALA A 423 15.44 -1.61 -17.77
N GLU A 424 15.02 -2.87 -17.89
CA GLU A 424 14.89 -3.57 -19.16
C GLU A 424 13.43 -4.01 -19.34
N ILE A 425 12.83 -3.62 -20.46
CA ILE A 425 11.43 -3.85 -20.79
C ILE A 425 11.33 -4.58 -22.13
N ASP A 426 10.95 -5.85 -22.08
CA ASP A 426 10.67 -6.66 -23.26
C ASP A 426 9.24 -6.43 -23.72
N LEU A 427 9.04 -6.04 -24.97
CA LEU A 427 7.74 -5.68 -25.51
C LEU A 427 7.58 -6.04 -26.98
N ILE A 428 6.33 -6.06 -27.44
CA ILE A 428 5.97 -6.22 -28.86
C ILE A 428 5.06 -5.05 -29.25
N PHE A 429 5.37 -4.42 -30.39
CA PHE A 429 4.48 -3.45 -31.02
C PHE A 429 3.52 -4.17 -31.96
N PRO A 430 2.19 -4.24 -31.62
CA PRO A 430 1.22 -5.00 -32.40
C PRO A 430 1.03 -4.42 -33.81
N LYS A 431 0.92 -5.26 -34.84
CA LYS A 431 0.73 -4.85 -36.24
C LYS A 431 -0.49 -3.92 -36.47
N ASN A 432 -1.51 -4.06 -35.66
CA ASN A 432 -2.74 -3.27 -35.76
C ASN A 432 -2.70 -1.97 -34.94
N ALA A 433 -1.55 -1.62 -34.35
CA ALA A 433 -1.38 -0.37 -33.63
C ALA A 433 -1.50 0.84 -34.56
N ASN A 434 -2.15 1.91 -34.04
CA ASN A 434 -2.48 3.09 -34.85
C ASN A 434 -1.27 3.78 -35.49
N PHE A 435 -0.12 3.72 -34.82
CA PHE A 435 1.11 4.39 -35.31
C PHE A 435 1.78 3.71 -36.51
N PHE A 436 1.37 2.48 -36.88
CA PHE A 436 1.80 1.86 -38.15
C PHE A 436 0.97 2.32 -39.37
N LYS A 437 -0.22 2.92 -39.13
CA LYS A 437 -1.06 3.42 -40.20
C LYS A 437 -0.38 4.60 -40.91
N GLY A 438 -0.17 4.48 -42.22
CA GLY A 438 0.47 5.52 -43.01
C GLY A 438 1.99 5.61 -42.90
N HIS A 439 2.59 4.85 -41.97
CA HIS A 439 4.05 4.80 -41.87
C HIS A 439 4.59 3.63 -42.70
N PHE A 440 4.52 3.82 -43.96
CA PHE A 440 4.72 3.06 -45.19
C PHE A 440 3.69 1.93 -45.41
N PRO A 441 2.66 2.15 -46.26
CA PRO A 441 1.53 1.25 -46.44
C PRO A 441 1.88 -0.21 -46.75
N ASN A 442 2.92 -0.47 -47.51
CA ASN A 442 3.38 -1.82 -47.88
C ASN A 442 4.60 -2.30 -47.07
N PHE A 443 5.13 -1.48 -46.19
CA PHE A 443 6.33 -1.75 -45.43
C PHE A 443 6.25 -1.08 -44.06
N PRO A 444 5.38 -1.57 -43.16
CA PRO A 444 5.15 -0.92 -41.89
C PRO A 444 6.38 -1.03 -40.99
N VAL A 445 6.85 0.12 -40.49
CA VAL A 445 7.96 0.24 -39.56
C VAL A 445 7.56 1.13 -38.38
N LEU A 446 8.16 0.92 -37.21
CA LEU A 446 7.91 1.73 -36.03
C LEU A 446 8.46 3.16 -36.26
N PRO A 447 7.59 4.20 -36.16
CA PRO A 447 8.06 5.58 -36.28
C PRO A 447 9.05 5.94 -35.17
N GLY A 448 10.11 6.67 -35.53
CA GLY A 448 11.14 7.11 -34.59
C GLY A 448 10.54 7.90 -33.40
N VAL A 449 9.56 8.76 -33.67
CA VAL A 449 8.85 9.53 -32.62
C VAL A 449 8.11 8.62 -31.62
N VAL A 450 7.55 7.49 -32.08
CA VAL A 450 6.90 6.49 -31.21
C VAL A 450 7.93 5.78 -30.35
N SER A 451 9.11 5.47 -30.92
CA SER A 451 10.23 4.92 -30.13
C SER A 451 10.61 5.84 -28.97
N LEU A 452 10.80 7.13 -29.27
CA LEU A 452 11.16 8.13 -28.26
C LEU A 452 10.04 8.34 -27.23
N TYR A 453 8.77 8.30 -27.67
CA TYR A 453 7.62 8.37 -26.76
C TYR A 453 7.65 7.24 -25.71
N PHE A 454 7.88 5.99 -26.13
CA PHE A 454 7.92 4.88 -25.18
C PHE A 454 9.18 4.88 -24.31
N VAL A 455 10.31 5.38 -24.82
CA VAL A 455 11.48 5.63 -23.98
C VAL A 455 11.16 6.63 -22.87
N THR A 456 10.53 7.77 -23.21
CA THR A 456 10.08 8.76 -22.23
C THR A 456 9.08 8.16 -21.24
N PHE A 457 8.08 7.44 -21.77
CA PHE A 457 7.04 6.83 -20.96
C PHE A 457 7.60 5.88 -19.90
N PHE A 458 8.46 4.94 -20.31
CA PHE A 458 9.06 3.99 -19.36
C PHE A 458 10.10 4.63 -18.45
N SER A 459 10.85 5.64 -18.93
CA SER A 459 11.76 6.41 -18.07
C SER A 459 11.00 7.12 -16.94
N ASN A 460 9.82 7.67 -17.22
CA ASN A 460 8.99 8.29 -16.22
C ASN A 460 8.44 7.24 -15.20
N ILE A 461 8.05 6.06 -15.68
CA ILE A 461 7.56 4.98 -14.82
C ILE A 461 8.61 4.51 -13.82
N TYR A 462 9.86 4.29 -14.27
CA TYR A 462 10.89 3.66 -13.44
C TYR A 462 11.79 4.65 -12.69
N PHE A 463 11.94 5.86 -13.20
CA PHE A 463 12.92 6.82 -12.71
C PHE A 463 12.32 8.20 -12.43
N GLU A 464 10.97 8.32 -12.42
CA GLU A 464 10.23 9.56 -12.14
C GLU A 464 10.75 10.78 -12.92
N THR A 465 11.19 10.56 -14.16
CA THR A 465 11.59 11.65 -15.04
C THR A 465 10.35 12.45 -15.41
N SER A 466 10.45 13.79 -15.41
CA SER A 466 9.32 14.69 -15.66
C SER A 466 8.55 14.40 -16.95
N THR A 467 7.24 14.65 -16.96
CA THR A 467 6.36 14.63 -18.14
C THR A 467 6.46 15.88 -19.01
N ALA A 468 7.24 16.90 -18.60
CA ALA A 468 7.49 18.11 -19.40
C ALA A 468 8.22 17.80 -20.72
N PRO A 469 8.23 18.71 -21.72
CA PRO A 469 8.97 18.52 -22.96
C PRO A 469 10.42 18.17 -22.68
N GLN A 470 10.84 16.99 -23.15
CA GLN A 470 12.14 16.42 -22.81
C GLN A 470 13.16 16.63 -23.94
N ILE A 471 14.40 16.80 -23.54
CA ILE A 471 15.51 16.99 -24.46
C ILE A 471 16.18 15.65 -24.72
N PHE A 472 16.17 15.22 -25.97
CA PHE A 472 16.94 14.07 -26.44
C PHE A 472 18.26 14.51 -27.03
N ARG A 473 19.34 13.80 -26.69
CA ARG A 473 20.69 14.05 -27.24
C ARG A 473 21.26 12.75 -27.84
N LYS A 474 22.11 12.89 -28.85
CA LYS A 474 22.84 11.78 -29.49
C LYS A 474 21.93 10.65 -29.99
N ILE A 475 20.75 10.99 -30.52
CA ILE A 475 19.81 9.99 -31.03
C ILE A 475 20.40 9.36 -32.27
N LYS A 476 20.37 8.03 -32.36
CA LYS A 476 20.73 7.23 -33.55
C LYS A 476 19.62 6.23 -33.83
N PHE A 477 19.15 6.19 -35.06
CA PHE A 477 18.26 5.17 -35.62
C PHE A 477 19.10 4.31 -36.57
N SER A 478 19.59 3.18 -36.07
CA SER A 478 20.53 2.31 -36.77
C SER A 478 19.84 1.25 -37.62
N LYS A 479 18.68 0.74 -37.11
CA LYS A 479 17.92 -0.32 -37.78
C LYS A 479 16.41 -0.10 -37.60
N LEU A 480 15.63 -0.66 -38.52
CA LEU A 480 14.18 -0.58 -38.54
C LEU A 480 13.58 -1.61 -37.54
N ILE A 481 12.54 -1.20 -36.83
CA ILE A 481 11.73 -2.08 -35.98
C ILE A 481 10.42 -2.36 -36.72
N TYR A 482 10.11 -3.64 -36.93
CA TYR A 482 8.90 -4.09 -37.61
C TYR A 482 7.79 -4.49 -36.64
N PRO A 483 6.52 -4.49 -37.11
CA PRO A 483 5.41 -4.99 -36.32
C PRO A 483 5.63 -6.42 -35.83
N ASN A 484 5.12 -6.71 -34.63
CA ASN A 484 5.18 -8.02 -33.96
C ASN A 484 6.61 -8.53 -33.68
N GLN A 485 7.64 -7.71 -33.82
CA GLN A 485 8.98 -8.06 -33.35
C GLN A 485 9.10 -7.85 -31.84
N LYS A 486 9.83 -8.74 -31.17
CA LYS A 486 10.25 -8.51 -29.77
C LYS A 486 11.31 -7.41 -29.78
N VAL A 487 11.10 -6.42 -28.91
CA VAL A 487 12.00 -5.29 -28.69
C VAL A 487 12.27 -5.19 -27.19
N THR A 488 13.52 -5.04 -26.82
CA THR A 488 13.93 -4.72 -25.45
C THR A 488 14.25 -3.23 -25.38
N ILE A 489 13.54 -2.48 -24.56
CA ILE A 489 13.94 -1.13 -24.18
C ILE A 489 14.82 -1.25 -22.94
N LYS A 490 16.07 -0.86 -23.05
CA LYS A 490 17.03 -0.79 -21.96
C LYS A 490 17.24 0.67 -21.58
N LEU A 491 17.03 0.99 -20.31
CA LEU A 491 17.18 2.32 -19.73
C LEU A 491 18.23 2.26 -18.63
N VAL A 492 19.19 3.16 -18.67
CA VAL A 492 20.23 3.29 -17.63
C VAL A 492 20.12 4.67 -17.02
N ASN A 493 19.71 4.71 -15.77
CA ASN A 493 19.49 5.94 -15.03
C ASN A 493 20.79 6.49 -14.45
N ALA A 494 21.07 7.77 -14.68
CA ALA A 494 22.15 8.53 -14.07
C ALA A 494 21.59 9.83 -13.48
N GLU A 495 22.39 10.54 -12.71
CA GLU A 495 21.96 11.73 -11.99
C GLU A 495 21.23 12.75 -12.87
N LYS A 496 21.78 13.09 -14.04
CA LYS A 496 21.24 14.12 -14.94
C LYS A 496 20.57 13.57 -16.19
N ASN A 497 20.71 12.30 -16.50
CA ASN A 497 20.30 11.72 -17.78
C ASN A 497 19.83 10.27 -17.62
N VAL A 498 19.02 9.82 -18.58
CA VAL A 498 18.75 8.40 -18.82
C VAL A 498 19.31 8.03 -20.18
N ALA A 499 20.31 7.15 -20.21
CA ALA A 499 20.77 6.55 -21.47
C ALA A 499 19.79 5.45 -21.88
N PHE A 500 19.50 5.32 -23.17
CA PHE A 500 18.57 4.31 -23.66
C PHE A 500 19.03 3.60 -24.90
N GLU A 501 18.62 2.34 -25.01
CA GLU A 501 18.75 1.51 -26.19
C GLU A 501 17.45 0.75 -26.45
N MET A 502 17.06 0.64 -27.72
CA MET A 502 16.01 -0.29 -28.15
C MET A 502 16.68 -1.38 -29.00
N ILE A 503 16.57 -2.60 -28.49
CA ILE A 503 17.29 -3.76 -29.06
C ILE A 503 16.28 -4.72 -29.66
N SER A 504 16.48 -5.18 -30.86
CA SER A 504 15.70 -6.24 -31.51
C SER A 504 16.60 -7.22 -32.20
N LYS A 505 16.38 -8.53 -32.03
CA LYS A 505 17.23 -9.58 -32.58
C LYS A 505 18.73 -9.39 -32.25
N GLU A 506 18.99 -9.04 -30.97
CA GLU A 506 20.36 -8.80 -30.47
C GLU A 506 21.10 -7.58 -31.07
N GLU A 507 20.40 -6.75 -31.83
CA GLU A 507 20.99 -5.57 -32.49
C GLU A 507 20.35 -4.29 -31.97
N VAL A 508 21.19 -3.27 -31.74
CA VAL A 508 20.69 -1.95 -31.31
C VAL A 508 20.06 -1.24 -32.53
N CYS A 509 18.73 -1.04 -32.42
CA CYS A 509 17.93 -0.36 -33.44
C CYS A 509 17.88 1.15 -33.24
N VAL A 510 17.67 1.57 -31.97
CA VAL A 510 17.60 2.98 -31.57
C VAL A 510 18.44 3.17 -30.33
N SER A 511 19.19 4.26 -30.24
CA SER A 511 19.90 4.62 -29.01
C SER A 511 19.95 6.14 -28.82
N GLY A 512 20.21 6.58 -27.61
CA GLY A 512 20.35 8.00 -27.31
C GLY A 512 20.40 8.28 -25.79
N ILE A 513 20.28 9.55 -25.48
CA ILE A 513 20.28 10.07 -24.10
C ILE A 513 19.06 10.97 -23.93
N LEU A 514 18.28 10.72 -22.88
CA LEU A 514 17.20 11.54 -22.40
C LEU A 514 17.71 12.42 -21.26
N SER A 515 17.62 13.76 -21.39
CA SER A 515 18.00 14.69 -20.34
C SER A 515 16.89 14.78 -19.30
N LYS A 516 17.25 14.86 -18.02
CA LYS A 516 16.33 15.15 -16.91
C LYS A 516 16.18 16.66 -16.67
N GLU A 517 17.03 17.48 -17.31
CA GLU A 517 16.96 18.95 -17.26
C GLU A 517 15.79 19.46 -18.12
N HIS A 518 15.06 20.44 -17.65
CA HIS A 518 13.95 21.03 -18.37
C HIS A 518 14.43 22.09 -19.38
N LEU A 519 13.63 22.33 -20.44
CA LEU A 519 13.90 23.36 -21.44
C LEU A 519 13.87 24.79 -20.88
N TYR A 520 13.44 24.98 -19.63
CA TYR A 520 13.21 26.27 -18.99
C TYR A 520 13.92 26.45 -17.64
N ASP A 521 14.89 25.56 -17.31
CA ASP A 521 15.80 25.73 -16.17
C ASP A 521 17.07 26.45 -16.55
#